data_0e345240db09ebb8b2c589a8a4de26de
#
_entry.id   0e345240db09ebb8b2c589a8a4de26de
#
_cell.length_a   1.000
_cell.length_b   1.000
_cell.length_c   1.000
_cell.angle_alpha   90.00
_cell.angle_beta   90.00
_cell.angle_gamma   90.00
#
_symmetry.space_group_name_H-M   'P 1'
#
loop_
_entity.id
_entity.type
_entity.pdbx_description
1 polymer ?
#
loop_
_entity_poly.entity_id
_entity_poly.type
_entity_poly.pdbx_seq_one_letter_code
_entity_poly.pdbx_strand_id
1 'polypeptide(L)'
;MRFQPLQSLFGRARANRPDRAPVRAEAAPAAIIRLGAPPVRSLPAARLPVASDVAVSPACDGEGFARAMALAHLDALRDLGQPAYEMFARVAAQVCGAPMAAITLLDDTTQWIQGSVGVPFKYTPIELSFCRHALGSGGALTVIADTRDDARVALHPLVTGAPGVRFYAGAPLVQPNGQVIGTVCVTDVRPRQLTPAQAQSLRWLAGAAMRMLQLRAPTAAESHLLAPRLAA
;
A
#
# COMPACT_ATOMS: atom_id res chain seq x y z
N MET A 1 55.44 -59.87 -11.15
CA MET A 1 54.00 -59.67 -11.25
C MET A 1 53.75 -58.47 -12.14
N ARG A 2 53.24 -58.69 -13.37
CA ARG A 2 53.04 -57.65 -14.41
C ARG A 2 51.61 -57.17 -14.33
N PHE A 3 51.40 -55.91 -14.09
CA PHE A 3 50.10 -55.27 -14.24
C PHE A 3 49.80 -55.02 -15.72
N GLN A 4 48.70 -55.55 -16.23
CA GLN A 4 48.15 -55.22 -17.53
C GLN A 4 47.09 -54.11 -17.37
N PRO A 5 47.04 -53.11 -18.25
CA PRO A 5 45.98 -52.09 -18.22
C PRO A 5 44.74 -52.58 -18.95
N LEU A 6 43.60 -52.37 -18.30
CA LEU A 6 42.24 -52.56 -18.86
C LEU A 6 41.90 -51.38 -19.81
N GLN A 7 42.19 -51.56 -21.08
CA GLN A 7 41.67 -50.70 -22.15
C GLN A 7 40.89 -51.60 -23.14
N SER A 8 39.58 -51.70 -22.99
CA SER A 8 38.66 -52.07 -24.08
C SER A 8 37.26 -52.32 -23.55
N LEU A 9 36.49 -51.31 -23.22
CA LEU A 9 35.04 -51.45 -23.04
C LEU A 9 34.33 -50.08 -23.27
N PHE A 10 34.67 -49.37 -24.33
CA PHE A 10 33.79 -48.34 -24.85
C PHE A 10 33.51 -48.57 -26.35
N GLY A 11 32.51 -49.42 -26.59
CA GLY A 11 31.89 -49.57 -27.88
C GLY A 11 31.30 -48.23 -28.34
N ARG A 12 31.66 -47.85 -29.55
CA ARG A 12 31.12 -46.66 -30.27
C ARG A 12 29.62 -46.87 -30.54
N ALA A 13 28.77 -46.32 -29.72
CA ALA A 13 27.39 -46.09 -30.08
C ALA A 13 27.33 -44.81 -30.95
N ARG A 14 27.11 -45.02 -32.27
CA ARG A 14 26.75 -43.93 -33.20
C ARG A 14 25.34 -43.46 -32.81
N ALA A 15 25.25 -42.33 -32.12
CA ALA A 15 24.01 -41.65 -31.91
C ALA A 15 23.56 -41.00 -33.21
N ASN A 16 22.49 -41.56 -33.78
CA ASN A 16 21.73 -40.99 -34.87
C ASN A 16 21.03 -39.72 -34.34
N ARG A 17 21.57 -38.52 -34.60
CA ARG A 17 20.91 -37.27 -34.32
C ARG A 17 19.88 -37.01 -35.41
N PRO A 18 18.59 -36.90 -35.11
CA PRO A 18 17.64 -36.35 -36.06
C PRO A 18 17.98 -34.88 -36.28
N ASP A 19 18.07 -34.52 -37.55
CA ASP A 19 18.28 -33.16 -38.07
C ASP A 19 17.13 -32.27 -37.57
N ARG A 20 17.37 -31.48 -36.48
CA ARG A 20 16.43 -30.45 -36.04
C ARG A 20 16.67 -29.23 -36.89
N ALA A 21 15.78 -29.00 -37.84
CA ALA A 21 15.66 -27.71 -38.50
C ALA A 21 15.58 -26.56 -37.44
N PRO A 22 16.22 -25.41 -37.71
CA PRO A 22 16.15 -24.29 -36.78
C PRO A 22 14.70 -23.80 -36.71
N VAL A 23 14.10 -23.94 -35.51
CA VAL A 23 12.82 -23.29 -35.21
C VAL A 23 13.12 -21.80 -35.22
N ARG A 24 12.72 -21.11 -36.29
CA ARG A 24 12.63 -19.65 -36.29
C ARG A 24 11.66 -19.27 -35.16
N ALA A 25 12.20 -18.75 -34.08
CA ALA A 25 11.42 -18.01 -33.08
C ALA A 25 10.90 -16.76 -33.79
N GLU A 26 9.70 -16.82 -34.32
CA GLU A 26 8.93 -15.63 -34.65
C GLU A 26 8.66 -14.91 -33.35
N ALA A 27 9.43 -13.86 -33.10
CA ALA A 27 9.16 -12.94 -32.01
C ALA A 27 7.79 -12.30 -32.28
N ALA A 28 6.78 -12.77 -31.57
CA ALA A 28 5.50 -12.09 -31.54
C ALA A 28 5.75 -10.62 -31.15
N PRO A 29 5.19 -9.65 -31.87
CA PRO A 29 5.37 -8.25 -31.51
C PRO A 29 4.86 -8.06 -30.07
N ALA A 30 5.72 -7.54 -29.20
CA ALA A 30 5.34 -7.16 -27.85
C ALA A 30 4.16 -6.19 -27.97
N ALA A 31 2.96 -6.71 -27.67
CA ALA A 31 1.77 -5.87 -27.59
C ALA A 31 2.04 -4.88 -26.46
N ILE A 32 2.39 -3.66 -26.83
CA ILE A 32 2.41 -2.53 -25.90
C ILE A 32 0.95 -2.34 -25.47
N ILE A 33 0.59 -2.94 -24.34
CA ILE A 33 -0.68 -2.67 -23.66
C ILE A 33 -0.63 -1.20 -23.28
N ARG A 34 -1.18 -0.34 -24.13
CA ARG A 34 -1.51 1.02 -23.76
C ARG A 34 -2.60 0.90 -22.70
N LEU A 35 -2.21 0.90 -21.44
CA LEU A 35 -3.09 1.10 -20.31
C LEU A 35 -3.64 2.53 -20.41
N GLY A 36 -4.68 2.70 -21.20
CA GLY A 36 -5.51 3.90 -21.17
C GLY A 36 -6.11 3.96 -19.78
N ALA A 37 -5.61 4.87 -18.95
CA ALA A 37 -6.20 5.11 -17.65
C ALA A 37 -7.68 5.47 -17.87
N PRO A 38 -8.64 4.77 -17.25
CA PRO A 38 -10.02 5.23 -17.28
C PRO A 38 -10.06 6.64 -16.71
N PRO A 39 -10.90 7.55 -17.24
CA PRO A 39 -10.98 8.91 -16.74
C PRO A 39 -11.31 8.85 -15.25
N VAL A 40 -10.40 9.32 -14.43
CA VAL A 40 -10.63 9.49 -12.99
C VAL A 40 -11.69 10.58 -12.89
N ARG A 41 -12.95 10.20 -12.66
CA ARG A 41 -14.00 11.16 -12.36
C ARG A 41 -13.62 11.82 -11.04
N SER A 42 -13.18 13.07 -11.10
CA SER A 42 -13.04 13.90 -9.91
C SER A 42 -14.42 14.02 -9.26
N LEU A 43 -14.54 13.51 -8.04
CA LEU A 43 -15.73 13.73 -7.23
C LEU A 43 -15.77 15.20 -6.85
N PRO A 44 -16.97 15.81 -6.76
CA PRO A 44 -17.10 17.18 -6.26
C PRO A 44 -16.43 17.24 -4.88
N ALA A 45 -15.72 18.34 -4.63
CA ALA A 45 -15.06 18.59 -3.36
C ALA A 45 -16.10 18.55 -2.22
N ALA A 46 -16.20 17.40 -1.55
CA ALA A 46 -17.02 17.28 -0.37
C ALA A 46 -16.38 18.12 0.74
N ARG A 47 -17.11 19.04 1.33
CA ARG A 47 -16.70 19.66 2.58
C ARG A 47 -16.69 18.55 3.63
N LEU A 48 -15.49 18.23 4.12
CA LEU A 48 -15.40 17.39 5.31
C LEU A 48 -16.11 18.12 6.47
N PRO A 49 -16.84 17.38 7.33
CA PRO A 49 -17.32 17.96 8.58
C PRO A 49 -16.13 18.54 9.34
N VAL A 50 -16.26 19.75 9.86
CA VAL A 50 -15.21 20.36 10.68
C VAL A 50 -15.11 19.58 12.01
N ALA A 51 -13.92 19.46 12.54
CA ALA A 51 -13.63 18.68 13.75
C ALA A 51 -14.47 19.09 14.98
N SER A 52 -15.11 20.28 14.96
CA SER A 52 -16.05 20.74 15.99
C SER A 52 -17.35 19.91 16.09
N ASP A 53 -17.68 19.13 15.05
CA ASP A 53 -18.95 18.39 14.99
C ASP A 53 -18.80 16.93 15.44
N VAL A 54 -17.56 16.52 15.74
CA VAL A 54 -17.24 15.17 16.21
C VAL A 54 -16.75 15.25 17.64
N ALA A 55 -17.42 14.57 18.55
CA ALA A 55 -16.97 14.47 19.94
C ALA A 55 -15.61 13.73 19.96
N VAL A 56 -14.53 14.48 20.11
CA VAL A 56 -13.17 13.96 20.22
C VAL A 56 -13.03 13.37 21.62
N SER A 57 -12.98 12.05 21.71
CA SER A 57 -12.53 11.38 22.93
C SER A 57 -11.01 11.23 22.85
N PRO A 58 -10.23 11.89 23.67
CA PRO A 58 -8.78 11.71 23.71
C PRO A 58 -8.46 10.43 24.49
N ALA A 59 -8.67 9.29 23.85
CA ALA A 59 -8.04 8.06 24.31
C ALA A 59 -6.62 8.05 23.73
N CYS A 60 -5.69 8.70 24.44
CA CYS A 60 -4.26 8.44 24.27
C CYS A 60 -4.01 6.99 24.72
N ASP A 61 -4.30 6.02 23.85
CA ASP A 61 -3.84 4.67 24.03
C ASP A 61 -2.32 4.63 23.78
N GLY A 62 -1.60 3.80 24.54
CA GLY A 62 -0.15 3.70 24.39
C GLY A 62 0.28 3.33 22.95
N GLU A 63 -0.61 2.75 22.17
CA GLU A 63 -0.39 2.41 20.76
C GLU A 63 -0.37 3.66 19.85
N GLY A 64 -1.20 4.65 20.09
CA GLY A 64 -1.20 5.93 19.37
C GLY A 64 0.13 6.66 19.52
N PHE A 65 0.59 6.79 20.76
CA PHE A 65 1.89 7.38 21.05
C PHE A 65 3.04 6.59 20.38
N ALA A 66 3.03 5.27 20.47
CA ALA A 66 4.04 4.43 19.82
C ALA A 66 4.05 4.61 18.29
N ARG A 67 2.88 4.78 17.65
CA ARG A 67 2.79 5.09 16.20
C ARG A 67 3.38 6.47 15.89
N ALA A 68 3.06 7.49 16.68
CA ALA A 68 3.61 8.82 16.49
C ALA A 68 5.14 8.82 16.59
N MET A 69 5.70 8.12 17.58
CA MET A 69 7.15 7.94 17.71
C MET A 69 7.74 7.18 16.50
N ALA A 70 7.06 6.15 16.01
CA ALA A 70 7.48 5.41 14.84
C ALA A 70 7.51 6.28 13.56
N LEU A 71 6.50 7.12 13.36
CA LEU A 71 6.44 8.06 12.24
C LEU A 71 7.54 9.13 12.34
N ALA A 72 7.83 9.62 13.54
CA ALA A 72 8.91 10.56 13.78
C ALA A 72 10.28 9.91 13.49
N HIS A 73 10.50 8.67 13.94
CA HIS A 73 11.74 7.93 13.67
C HIS A 73 11.97 7.69 12.17
N LEU A 74 10.91 7.45 11.41
CA LEU A 74 10.98 7.29 9.96
C LEU A 74 11.07 8.64 9.20
N ASP A 75 11.02 9.77 9.90
CA ASP A 75 10.86 11.11 9.29
C ASP A 75 9.72 11.15 8.26
N ALA A 76 8.67 10.35 8.53
CA ALA A 76 7.68 9.98 7.55
C ALA A 76 6.72 11.13 7.18
N LEU A 77 6.59 12.13 8.06
CA LEU A 77 5.68 13.27 7.87
C LEU A 77 6.38 14.50 7.30
N ARG A 78 7.70 14.48 7.12
CA ARG A 78 8.48 15.63 6.67
C ARG A 78 8.09 16.13 5.29
N ASP A 79 7.85 15.21 4.34
CA ASP A 79 7.55 15.52 2.95
C ASP A 79 6.26 14.82 2.50
N LEU A 80 5.11 15.37 2.84
CA LEU A 80 3.82 14.87 2.37
C LEU A 80 3.63 15.14 0.87
N GLY A 81 2.97 14.24 0.16
CA GLY A 81 2.61 14.43 -1.25
C GLY A 81 3.73 14.14 -2.23
N GLN A 82 4.65 13.23 -1.92
CA GLN A 82 5.71 12.86 -2.85
C GLN A 82 5.19 12.10 -4.07
N PRO A 83 5.75 12.38 -5.27
CA PRO A 83 5.32 11.76 -6.52
C PRO A 83 5.33 10.22 -6.50
N ALA A 84 6.26 9.63 -5.76
CA ALA A 84 6.33 8.17 -5.64
C ALA A 84 5.12 7.58 -4.92
N TYR A 85 4.62 8.19 -3.85
CA TYR A 85 3.40 7.72 -3.16
C TYR A 85 2.14 7.97 -3.99
N GLU A 86 2.09 9.06 -4.75
CA GLU A 86 1.02 9.28 -5.71
C GLU A 86 1.00 8.19 -6.79
N MET A 87 2.16 7.72 -7.25
CA MET A 87 2.25 6.60 -8.18
C MET A 87 1.71 5.31 -7.56
N PHE A 88 2.06 4.97 -6.32
CA PHE A 88 1.50 3.81 -5.62
C PHE A 88 -0.02 3.90 -5.50
N ALA A 89 -0.56 5.06 -5.12
CA ALA A 89 -2.00 5.28 -5.06
C ALA A 89 -2.66 5.10 -6.44
N ARG A 90 -2.04 5.62 -7.49
CA ARG A 90 -2.53 5.46 -8.88
C ARG A 90 -2.56 3.99 -9.29
N VAL A 91 -1.50 3.23 -9.01
CA VAL A 91 -1.46 1.79 -9.30
C VAL A 91 -2.53 1.04 -8.51
N ALA A 92 -2.72 1.35 -7.22
CA ALA A 92 -3.76 0.75 -6.40
C ALA A 92 -5.17 1.01 -6.96
N ALA A 93 -5.46 2.26 -7.35
CA ALA A 93 -6.70 2.65 -7.99
C ALA A 93 -6.95 1.87 -9.28
N GLN A 94 -5.95 1.77 -10.16
CA GLN A 94 -6.04 1.05 -11.43
C GLN A 94 -6.27 -0.44 -11.26
N VAL A 95 -5.47 -1.10 -10.41
CA VAL A 95 -5.56 -2.55 -10.17
C VAL A 95 -6.92 -2.93 -9.58
N CYS A 96 -7.43 -2.12 -8.65
CA CYS A 96 -8.73 -2.36 -8.03
C CYS A 96 -9.91 -1.80 -8.85
N GLY A 97 -9.65 -1.00 -9.90
CA GLY A 97 -10.68 -0.30 -10.67
C GLY A 97 -11.47 0.69 -9.82
N ALA A 98 -10.88 1.20 -8.73
CA ALA A 98 -11.51 2.11 -7.79
C ALA A 98 -11.22 3.57 -8.16
N PRO A 99 -12.19 4.50 -8.00
CA PRO A 99 -12.00 5.90 -8.35
C PRO A 99 -11.10 6.66 -7.36
N MET A 100 -10.94 6.13 -6.15
CA MET A 100 -10.17 6.76 -5.08
C MET A 100 -9.17 5.77 -4.51
N ALA A 101 -7.95 6.25 -4.25
CA ALA A 101 -6.91 5.50 -3.56
C ALA A 101 -6.00 6.45 -2.79
N ALA A 102 -5.40 5.96 -1.71
CA ALA A 102 -4.44 6.73 -0.94
C ALA A 102 -3.39 5.84 -0.26
N ILE A 103 -2.23 6.43 -0.04
CA ILE A 103 -1.25 5.98 0.93
C ILE A 103 -1.39 6.88 2.15
N THR A 104 -1.70 6.31 3.29
CA THR A 104 -1.97 7.06 4.51
C THR A 104 -1.05 6.64 5.63
N LEU A 105 -0.72 7.60 6.49
CA LEU A 105 -0.06 7.37 7.77
C LEU A 105 -0.99 7.85 8.88
N LEU A 106 -0.97 7.16 10.01
CA LEU A 106 -1.86 7.43 11.13
C LEU A 106 -1.05 7.61 12.41
N ASP A 107 -1.20 8.77 13.04
CA ASP A 107 -0.78 8.94 14.44
C ASP A 107 -1.96 8.72 15.40
N ASP A 108 -1.93 9.29 16.59
CA ASP A 108 -2.99 9.17 17.60
C ASP A 108 -4.23 10.03 17.32
N THR A 109 -4.06 11.12 16.56
CA THR A 109 -5.12 12.12 16.32
C THR A 109 -5.44 12.32 14.84
N THR A 110 -4.50 12.02 13.96
CA THR A 110 -4.55 12.45 12.57
C THR A 110 -4.21 11.33 11.60
N GLN A 111 -4.95 11.28 10.52
CA GLN A 111 -4.58 10.55 9.30
C GLN A 111 -3.93 11.52 8.32
N TRP A 112 -2.70 11.24 7.94
CA TRP A 112 -1.91 11.98 6.94
C TRP A 112 -1.95 11.29 5.59
N ILE A 113 -2.15 12.04 4.51
CA ILE A 113 -2.19 11.51 3.16
C ILE A 113 -0.83 11.75 2.49
N GLN A 114 -0.07 10.69 2.30
CA GLN A 114 1.25 10.73 1.65
C GLN A 114 1.16 10.86 0.13
N GLY A 115 0.16 10.23 -0.47
CA GLY A 115 -0.13 10.30 -1.89
C GLY A 115 -1.52 9.78 -2.16
N SER A 116 -2.23 10.34 -3.15
CA SER A 116 -3.61 9.95 -3.42
C SER A 116 -4.05 10.19 -4.85
N VAL A 117 -5.15 9.52 -5.20
CA VAL A 117 -5.95 9.74 -6.42
C VAL A 117 -7.40 9.89 -6.00
N GLY A 118 -8.07 10.92 -6.48
CA GLY A 118 -9.49 11.16 -6.20
C GLY A 118 -9.81 11.59 -4.76
N VAL A 119 -8.81 11.85 -3.93
CA VAL A 119 -8.95 12.31 -2.54
C VAL A 119 -8.52 13.79 -2.46
N PRO A 120 -9.42 14.72 -2.12
CA PRO A 120 -9.16 16.16 -2.24
C PRO A 120 -8.49 16.81 -1.02
N PHE A 121 -8.14 16.04 0.01
CA PHE A 121 -7.59 16.54 1.27
C PHE A 121 -6.21 15.92 1.55
N LYS A 122 -5.43 16.60 2.41
CA LYS A 122 -4.07 16.19 2.79
C LYS A 122 -4.01 15.46 4.13
N TYR A 123 -4.99 15.69 4.99
CA TYR A 123 -5.12 15.05 6.29
C TYR A 123 -6.58 15.04 6.72
N THR A 124 -6.92 14.18 7.67
CA THR A 124 -8.24 14.12 8.33
C THR A 124 -8.05 13.77 9.82
N PRO A 125 -8.97 14.18 10.70
CA PRO A 125 -9.03 13.60 12.04
C PRO A 125 -9.12 12.08 11.97
N ILE A 126 -8.47 11.39 12.91
CA ILE A 126 -8.42 9.92 12.91
C ILE A 126 -9.82 9.29 13.06
N GLU A 127 -10.72 9.97 13.74
CA GLU A 127 -12.12 9.55 13.92
C GLU A 127 -12.87 9.46 12.58
N LEU A 128 -12.48 10.29 11.62
CA LEU A 128 -13.03 10.31 10.25
C LEU A 128 -12.24 9.42 9.28
N SER A 129 -11.37 8.55 9.80
CA SER A 129 -10.54 7.66 9.00
C SER A 129 -11.10 6.25 8.95
N PHE A 130 -11.43 5.75 7.76
CA PHE A 130 -11.67 4.31 7.57
C PHE A 130 -10.39 3.49 7.85
N CYS A 131 -9.20 4.07 7.61
CA CYS A 131 -7.91 3.40 7.78
C CYS A 131 -7.63 3.04 9.24
N ARG A 132 -8.24 3.73 10.21
CA ARG A 132 -8.11 3.39 11.63
C ARG A 132 -8.54 1.95 11.93
N HIS A 133 -9.50 1.40 11.16
CA HIS A 133 -9.96 0.01 11.32
C HIS A 133 -8.93 -1.03 10.87
N ALA A 134 -7.89 -0.61 10.16
CA ALA A 134 -6.76 -1.48 9.83
C ALA A 134 -5.71 -1.55 10.95
N LEU A 135 -5.70 -0.62 11.91
CA LEU A 135 -4.71 -0.58 12.98
C LEU A 135 -4.76 -1.84 13.86
N GLY A 136 -5.96 -2.30 14.21
CA GLY A 136 -6.18 -3.51 15.00
C GLY A 136 -6.23 -4.81 14.19
N SER A 137 -5.88 -4.79 12.89
CA SER A 137 -6.03 -5.96 12.01
C SER A 137 -4.93 -7.00 12.15
N GLY A 138 -3.90 -6.77 12.96
CA GLY A 138 -2.73 -7.65 13.06
C GLY A 138 -1.98 -7.81 11.73
N GLY A 139 -2.05 -6.80 10.86
CA GLY A 139 -1.45 -6.86 9.52
C GLY A 139 -2.36 -7.44 8.43
N ALA A 140 -3.58 -7.85 8.75
CA ALA A 140 -4.52 -8.35 7.77
C ALA A 140 -5.14 -7.23 6.92
N LEU A 141 -5.48 -7.55 5.67
CA LEU A 141 -6.21 -6.65 4.80
C LEU A 141 -7.63 -6.42 5.35
N THR A 142 -8.01 -5.16 5.55
CA THR A 142 -9.38 -4.78 5.92
C THR A 142 -10.19 -4.55 4.67
N VAL A 143 -11.34 -5.23 4.53
CA VAL A 143 -12.27 -5.06 3.40
C VAL A 143 -13.68 -4.80 3.94
N ILE A 144 -14.31 -3.76 3.42
CA ILE A 144 -15.71 -3.40 3.67
C ILE A 144 -16.39 -3.31 2.31
N ALA A 145 -17.14 -4.35 1.95
CA ALA A 145 -17.74 -4.51 0.62
C ALA A 145 -18.91 -3.53 0.37
N ASP A 146 -19.69 -3.28 1.40
CA ASP A 146 -20.69 -2.20 1.48
C ASP A 146 -20.64 -1.59 2.87
N THR A 147 -20.32 -0.31 2.95
CA THR A 147 -20.21 0.41 4.22
C THR A 147 -21.53 0.53 4.98
N ARG A 148 -22.67 0.38 4.31
CA ARG A 148 -23.99 0.42 4.96
C ARG A 148 -24.27 -0.83 5.78
N ASP A 149 -23.65 -1.94 5.41
CA ASP A 149 -23.84 -3.24 6.05
C ASP A 149 -22.80 -3.52 7.15
N ASP A 150 -21.81 -2.62 7.32
CA ASP A 150 -20.75 -2.75 8.33
C ASP A 150 -21.02 -1.80 9.50
N ALA A 151 -21.40 -2.35 10.65
CA ALA A 151 -21.78 -1.58 11.85
C ALA A 151 -20.66 -0.62 12.34
N ARG A 152 -19.39 -0.90 12.01
CA ARG A 152 -18.25 -0.05 12.39
C ARG A 152 -18.29 1.30 11.71
N VAL A 153 -18.91 1.39 10.53
CA VAL A 153 -18.84 2.56 9.63
C VAL A 153 -20.19 2.99 9.06
N ALA A 154 -21.26 2.26 9.27
CA ALA A 154 -22.59 2.55 8.67
C ALA A 154 -23.08 3.98 8.99
N LEU A 155 -22.77 4.50 10.18
CA LEU A 155 -23.14 5.85 10.62
C LEU A 155 -22.04 6.90 10.38
N HIS A 156 -20.96 6.50 9.71
CA HIS A 156 -19.84 7.41 9.46
C HIS A 156 -20.26 8.58 8.53
N PRO A 157 -19.83 9.84 8.77
CA PRO A 157 -20.25 10.99 7.97
C PRO A 157 -19.97 10.86 6.48
N LEU A 158 -18.87 10.21 6.08
CA LEU A 158 -18.55 9.96 4.67
C LEU A 158 -19.42 8.85 4.04
N VAL A 159 -20.20 8.10 4.83
CA VAL A 159 -21.17 7.10 4.38
C VAL A 159 -22.57 7.70 4.31
N THR A 160 -22.99 8.41 5.35
CA THR A 160 -24.33 8.99 5.47
C THR A 160 -24.48 10.30 4.69
N GLY A 161 -23.36 11.04 4.52
CA GLY A 161 -23.28 12.28 3.77
C GLY A 161 -22.46 12.12 2.47
N ALA A 162 -22.10 13.26 1.86
CA ALA A 162 -21.22 13.27 0.69
C ALA A 162 -19.78 12.91 1.10
N PRO A 163 -19.06 12.12 0.29
CA PRO A 163 -19.39 11.63 -1.05
C PRO A 163 -20.22 10.35 -1.09
N GLY A 164 -20.65 9.81 0.04
CA GLY A 164 -21.42 8.57 0.11
C GLY A 164 -20.55 7.34 -0.19
N VAL A 165 -19.44 7.19 0.53
CA VAL A 165 -18.54 6.02 0.38
C VAL A 165 -19.34 4.74 0.63
N ARG A 166 -19.14 3.74 -0.24
CA ARG A 166 -19.80 2.42 -0.15
C ARG A 166 -18.83 1.26 -0.06
N PHE A 167 -17.61 1.45 -0.49
CA PHE A 167 -16.58 0.42 -0.47
C PHE A 167 -15.28 0.97 0.11
N TYR A 168 -14.61 0.15 0.92
CA TYR A 168 -13.27 0.40 1.41
C TYR A 168 -12.45 -0.90 1.39
N ALA A 169 -11.20 -0.82 0.95
CA ALA A 169 -10.22 -1.87 1.19
C ALA A 169 -8.87 -1.23 1.53
N GLY A 170 -8.25 -1.67 2.63
CA GLY A 170 -6.99 -1.15 3.13
C GLY A 170 -6.01 -2.24 3.49
N ALA A 171 -4.83 -2.22 2.85
CA ALA A 171 -3.68 -3.07 3.20
C ALA A 171 -2.78 -2.30 4.17
N PRO A 172 -2.50 -2.81 5.37
CA PRO A 172 -1.74 -2.11 6.38
C PRO A 172 -0.26 -1.97 5.99
N LEU A 173 0.33 -0.83 6.36
CA LEU A 173 1.76 -0.58 6.36
C LEU A 173 2.33 -1.10 7.69
N VAL A 174 2.96 -2.27 7.64
CA VAL A 174 3.43 -2.98 8.83
C VAL A 174 4.94 -2.83 8.97
N GLN A 175 5.40 -2.34 10.12
CA GLN A 175 6.81 -2.28 10.46
C GLN A 175 7.37 -3.67 10.81
N PRO A 176 8.71 -3.84 10.84
CA PRO A 176 9.35 -5.11 11.21
C PRO A 176 8.98 -5.62 12.62
N ASN A 177 8.63 -4.72 13.52
CA ASN A 177 8.16 -5.05 14.87
C ASN A 177 6.67 -5.44 14.94
N GLY A 178 5.98 -5.49 13.78
CA GLY A 178 4.56 -5.81 13.69
C GLY A 178 3.60 -4.62 13.84
N GLN A 179 4.11 -3.42 14.16
CA GLN A 179 3.27 -2.24 14.33
C GLN A 179 2.72 -1.75 12.99
N VAL A 180 1.42 -1.49 12.94
CA VAL A 180 0.74 -0.85 11.80
C VAL A 180 0.81 0.67 11.97
N ILE A 181 1.35 1.37 10.97
CA ILE A 181 1.52 2.83 10.99
C ILE A 181 0.69 3.55 9.92
N GLY A 182 0.01 2.82 9.06
CA GLY A 182 -0.75 3.40 7.96
C GLY A 182 -1.35 2.35 7.05
N THR A 183 -1.84 2.77 5.90
CA THR A 183 -2.42 1.86 4.90
C THR A 183 -2.14 2.30 3.47
N VAL A 184 -2.15 1.34 2.55
CA VAL A 184 -2.51 1.54 1.14
C VAL A 184 -3.97 1.20 1.01
N CYS A 185 -4.81 2.16 0.67
CA CYS A 185 -6.25 1.95 0.61
C CYS A 185 -6.87 2.39 -0.71
N VAL A 186 -8.01 1.77 -1.02
CA VAL A 186 -8.90 2.13 -2.14
C VAL A 186 -10.32 2.28 -1.62
N THR A 187 -11.06 3.24 -2.19
CA THR A 187 -12.46 3.51 -1.83
C THR A 187 -13.32 3.76 -3.07
N ASP A 188 -14.62 3.50 -2.95
CA ASP A 188 -15.60 3.80 -3.99
C ASP A 188 -16.93 4.23 -3.39
N VAL A 189 -17.71 4.97 -4.17
CA VAL A 189 -19.09 5.33 -3.88
C VAL A 189 -20.10 4.25 -4.31
N ARG A 190 -19.62 3.11 -4.77
CA ARG A 190 -20.39 1.91 -5.12
C ARG A 190 -19.88 0.72 -4.31
N PRO A 191 -20.76 -0.19 -3.87
CA PRO A 191 -20.33 -1.45 -3.27
C PRO A 191 -19.46 -2.25 -4.24
N ARG A 192 -18.48 -2.98 -3.71
CA ARG A 192 -17.55 -3.80 -4.49
C ARG A 192 -17.18 -5.09 -3.78
N GLN A 193 -16.77 -6.06 -4.59
CA GLN A 193 -16.07 -7.26 -4.13
C GLN A 193 -14.62 -7.18 -4.58
N LEU A 194 -13.69 -7.45 -3.68
CA LEU A 194 -12.26 -7.49 -4.01
C LEU A 194 -11.87 -8.91 -4.43
N THR A 195 -11.28 -9.05 -5.60
CA THR A 195 -10.75 -10.35 -6.04
C THR A 195 -9.48 -10.72 -5.25
N PRO A 196 -9.14 -12.00 -5.13
CA PRO A 196 -7.89 -12.43 -4.49
C PRO A 196 -6.64 -11.78 -5.09
N ALA A 197 -6.61 -11.60 -6.42
CA ALA A 197 -5.50 -10.95 -7.12
C ALA A 197 -5.38 -9.46 -6.76
N GLN A 198 -6.49 -8.75 -6.66
CA GLN A 198 -6.53 -7.35 -6.21
C GLN A 198 -6.07 -7.22 -4.75
N ALA A 199 -6.56 -8.10 -3.88
CA ALA A 199 -6.16 -8.16 -2.48
C ALA A 199 -4.65 -8.39 -2.34
N GLN A 200 -4.09 -9.30 -3.13
CA GLN A 200 -2.65 -9.57 -3.14
C GLN A 200 -1.85 -8.38 -3.65
N SER A 201 -2.32 -7.70 -4.69
CA SER A 201 -1.68 -6.49 -5.23
C SER A 201 -1.63 -5.36 -4.21
N LEU A 202 -2.71 -5.15 -3.45
CA LEU A 202 -2.72 -4.15 -2.37
C LEU A 202 -1.70 -4.48 -1.27
N ARG A 203 -1.55 -5.75 -0.89
CA ARG A 203 -0.53 -6.18 0.08
C ARG A 203 0.89 -5.93 -0.44
N TRP A 204 1.16 -6.23 -1.70
CA TRP A 204 2.47 -5.96 -2.31
C TRP A 204 2.79 -4.46 -2.35
N LEU A 205 1.81 -3.64 -2.73
CA LEU A 205 1.95 -2.18 -2.73
C LEU A 205 2.21 -1.65 -1.32
N ALA A 206 1.52 -2.19 -0.30
CA ALA A 206 1.76 -1.82 1.09
C ALA A 206 3.18 -2.19 1.55
N GLY A 207 3.64 -3.39 1.22
CA GLY A 207 5.02 -3.80 1.49
C GLY A 207 6.06 -2.92 0.79
N ALA A 208 5.83 -2.53 -0.46
CA ALA A 208 6.71 -1.66 -1.21
C ALA A 208 6.73 -0.22 -0.64
N ALA A 209 5.56 0.33 -0.30
CA ALA A 209 5.43 1.64 0.32
C ALA A 209 6.12 1.69 1.70
N MET A 210 5.97 0.62 2.50
CA MET A 210 6.65 0.51 3.79
C MET A 210 8.18 0.48 3.64
N ARG A 211 8.71 -0.29 2.70
CA ARG A 211 10.16 -0.31 2.42
C ARG A 211 10.67 1.06 1.99
N MET A 212 9.91 1.77 1.18
CA MET A 212 10.27 3.11 0.74
C MET A 212 10.33 4.10 1.92
N LEU A 213 9.40 4.01 2.88
CA LEU A 213 9.44 4.77 4.12
C LEU A 213 10.72 4.44 4.93
N GLN A 214 11.05 3.17 5.08
CA GLN A 214 12.24 2.72 5.81
C GLN A 214 13.56 3.19 5.18
N LEU A 215 13.65 3.20 3.85
CA LEU A 215 14.84 3.67 3.13
C LEU A 215 15.06 5.19 3.26
N ARG A 216 14.05 5.93 3.67
CA ARG A 216 14.13 7.38 3.91
C ARG A 216 14.42 7.73 5.37
N ALA A 217 14.26 6.77 6.27
CA ALA A 217 14.60 6.98 7.66
C ALA A 217 16.06 7.45 7.77
N PRO A 218 16.32 8.53 8.52
CA PRO A 218 17.69 9.01 8.70
C PRO A 218 18.55 7.89 9.29
N THR A 219 19.76 7.76 8.80
CA THR A 219 20.73 6.81 9.37
C THR A 219 21.07 7.24 10.81
N ALA A 220 21.54 6.30 11.62
CA ALA A 220 21.95 6.61 13.00
C ALA A 220 22.99 7.75 13.06
N ALA A 221 23.85 7.87 12.04
CA ALA A 221 24.82 8.96 11.90
C ALA A 221 24.16 10.33 11.65
N GLU A 222 23.11 10.37 10.80
CA GLU A 222 22.34 11.58 10.51
C GLU A 222 21.48 12.00 11.69
N SER A 223 20.91 11.04 12.43
CA SER A 223 20.11 11.30 13.64
C SER A 223 20.95 11.98 14.73
N HIS A 224 22.22 11.66 14.87
CA HIS A 224 23.14 12.33 15.79
C HIS A 224 23.46 13.79 15.40
N LEU A 225 23.45 14.11 14.11
CA LEU A 225 23.67 15.47 13.60
C LEU A 225 22.42 16.35 13.73
N LEU A 226 21.24 15.74 13.78
CA LEU A 226 19.93 16.41 13.92
C LEU A 226 19.46 16.52 15.37
N ALA A 227 20.16 15.91 16.33
CA ALA A 227 19.88 16.11 17.75
C ALA A 227 20.02 17.61 18.06
N PRO A 228 18.97 18.28 18.59
CA PRO A 228 19.00 19.72 18.78
C PRO A 228 20.15 20.10 19.71
N ARG A 229 20.93 21.09 19.30
CA ARG A 229 21.83 21.85 20.19
C ARG A 229 20.98 22.64 21.18
N LEU A 230 20.24 21.94 22.06
CA LEU A 230 19.50 22.49 23.18
C LEU A 230 20.35 22.31 24.45
N ALA A 231 21.50 22.97 24.47
CA ALA A 231 22.27 23.23 25.69
C ALA A 231 23.26 24.35 25.40
N ALA A 232 22.81 25.57 25.42
CA ALA A 232 23.61 26.77 25.76
C ALA A 232 22.66 27.87 26.18
#